data_79dd0de23c9d815691d89ad2ab8bf630
#
_entry.id   79dd0de23c9d815691d89ad2ab8bf630
#
_cell.length_a   1.000
_cell.length_b   1.000
_cell.length_c   1.000
_cell.angle_alpha   90.00
_cell.angle_beta   90.00
_cell.angle_gamma   90.00
#
_symmetry.space_group_name_H-M   'P 1'
#
loop_
_entity.id
_entity.type
_entity.pdbx_description
1 polymer ?
#
loop_
_entity_poly.entity_id
_entity_poly.type
_entity_poly.pdbx_seq_one_letter_code
_entity_poly.pdbx_strand_id
1 'polypeptide(L)'
;MSKKLKYDSNLYRAVEGMLYNYKKLKAQIKNIELDIEERENDYSTLSAVQYDKDSLSKTYKFSSEVEDKVIKLDHDNTAEELKYLQAKKRSKEIQIERIDNMLSVLNEDEKKLIEMRYFDNIPYKDIADILCKSASWLQELRKKIIIQKLIPLMEN
;
A
#
# COMPACT_ATOMS: atom_id res chain seq x y z
N MET A 1 -12.09 -26.64 30.73
CA MET A 1 -11.88 -25.19 30.93
C MET A 1 -11.00 -24.66 29.80
N SER A 2 -11.56 -23.87 28.92
CA SER A 2 -10.77 -23.18 27.88
C SER A 2 -9.87 -22.18 28.57
N LYS A 3 -8.55 -22.38 28.55
CA LYS A 3 -7.58 -21.33 28.93
C LYS A 3 -7.86 -20.13 28.03
N LYS A 4 -8.42 -19.04 28.59
CA LYS A 4 -8.48 -17.76 27.90
C LYS A 4 -7.06 -17.39 27.53
N LEU A 5 -6.73 -17.42 26.25
CA LEU A 5 -5.46 -16.94 25.73
C LEU A 5 -5.32 -15.47 26.12
N LYS A 6 -4.35 -15.17 26.98
CA LYS A 6 -4.01 -13.80 27.35
C LYS A 6 -3.33 -13.15 26.15
N TYR A 7 -3.91 -12.10 25.61
CA TYR A 7 -3.38 -11.35 24.48
C TYR A 7 -3.68 -9.86 24.63
N ASP A 8 -2.84 -9.03 24.01
CA ASP A 8 -3.08 -7.60 23.94
C ASP A 8 -4.21 -7.31 22.92
N SER A 9 -5.32 -6.78 23.41
CA SER A 9 -6.48 -6.46 22.57
C SER A 9 -6.18 -5.36 21.54
N ASN A 10 -5.22 -4.48 21.81
CA ASN A 10 -4.82 -3.42 20.87
C ASN A 10 -4.01 -4.00 19.73
N LEU A 11 -3.09 -4.91 20.00
CA LEU A 11 -2.34 -5.65 18.97
C LEU A 11 -3.27 -6.51 18.12
N TYR A 12 -4.24 -7.17 18.74
CA TYR A 12 -5.24 -7.95 18.01
C TYR A 12 -6.01 -7.09 16.99
N ARG A 13 -6.51 -5.94 17.42
CA ARG A 13 -7.21 -5.00 16.53
C ARG A 13 -6.30 -4.41 15.46
N ALA A 14 -5.04 -4.15 15.80
CA ALA A 14 -4.06 -3.67 14.83
C ALA A 14 -3.80 -4.70 13.72
N VAL A 15 -3.63 -5.96 14.06
CA VAL A 15 -3.47 -7.05 13.08
C VAL A 15 -4.72 -7.18 12.20
N GLU A 16 -5.93 -7.20 12.78
CA GLU A 16 -7.17 -7.24 12.00
C GLU A 16 -7.28 -6.05 11.05
N GLY A 17 -6.95 -4.84 11.53
CA GLY A 17 -6.95 -3.63 10.72
C GLY A 17 -5.99 -3.71 9.54
N MET A 18 -4.80 -4.25 9.73
CA MET A 18 -3.83 -4.49 8.64
C MET A 18 -4.39 -5.46 7.60
N LEU A 19 -4.97 -6.57 8.03
CA LEU A 19 -5.54 -7.57 7.14
C LEU A 19 -6.73 -7.01 6.33
N TYR A 20 -7.66 -6.28 6.96
CA TYR A 20 -8.78 -5.64 6.26
C TYR A 20 -8.34 -4.58 5.24
N ASN A 21 -7.22 -3.91 5.49
CA ASN A 21 -6.72 -2.87 4.60
C ASN A 21 -5.89 -3.39 3.41
N TYR A 22 -5.61 -4.68 3.33
CA TYR A 22 -4.72 -5.25 2.31
C TYR A 22 -5.12 -4.89 0.88
N LYS A 23 -6.35 -5.19 0.47
CA LYS A 23 -6.84 -4.85 -0.89
C LYS A 23 -6.88 -3.34 -1.14
N LYS A 24 -7.26 -2.56 -0.12
CA LYS A 24 -7.27 -1.10 -0.20
C LYS A 24 -5.86 -0.54 -0.42
N LEU A 25 -4.87 -1.04 0.31
CA LEU A 25 -3.46 -0.66 0.14
C LEU A 25 -2.97 -0.97 -1.28
N LYS A 26 -3.28 -2.15 -1.81
CA LYS A 26 -2.94 -2.51 -3.19
C LYS A 26 -3.56 -1.57 -4.21
N ALA A 27 -4.83 -1.22 -4.05
CA ALA A 27 -5.50 -0.27 -4.92
C ALA A 27 -4.88 1.14 -4.82
N GLN A 28 -4.54 1.58 -3.61
CA GLN A 28 -3.87 2.86 -3.39
C GLN A 28 -2.48 2.92 -4.02
N ILE A 29 -1.71 1.83 -3.97
CA ILE A 29 -0.40 1.74 -4.62
C ILE A 29 -0.57 1.93 -6.13
N LYS A 30 -1.52 1.23 -6.75
CA LYS A 30 -1.79 1.39 -8.19
C LYS A 30 -2.20 2.82 -8.58
N ASN A 31 -3.02 3.48 -7.76
CA ASN A 31 -3.37 4.88 -8.01
C ASN A 31 -2.15 5.80 -7.90
N ILE A 32 -1.28 5.58 -6.91
CA ILE A 32 -0.04 6.36 -6.77
C ILE A 32 0.90 6.10 -7.96
N GLU A 33 0.94 4.88 -8.49
CA GLU A 33 1.72 4.56 -9.70
C GLU A 33 1.22 5.36 -10.92
N LEU A 34 -0.10 5.51 -11.08
CA LEU A 34 -0.68 6.36 -12.13
C LEU A 34 -0.35 7.85 -11.91
N ASP A 35 -0.42 8.32 -10.65
CA ASP A 35 -0.05 9.69 -10.32
C ASP A 35 1.45 9.95 -10.63
N ILE A 36 2.32 8.98 -10.35
CA ILE A 36 3.75 9.06 -10.69
C ILE A 36 3.94 9.12 -12.20
N GLU A 37 3.29 8.24 -12.95
CA GLU A 37 3.37 8.22 -14.42
C GLU A 37 2.94 9.57 -15.02
N GLU A 38 1.85 10.15 -14.53
CA GLU A 38 1.38 11.47 -14.96
C GLU A 38 2.44 12.55 -14.69
N ARG A 39 3.02 12.58 -13.49
CA ARG A 39 4.06 13.56 -13.11
C ARG A 39 5.38 13.35 -13.85
N GLU A 40 5.76 12.10 -14.13
CA GLU A 40 6.94 11.80 -14.97
C GLU A 40 6.76 12.32 -16.39
N ASN A 41 5.57 12.20 -16.95
CA ASN A 41 5.25 12.76 -18.27
C ASN A 41 5.33 14.30 -18.26
N ASP A 42 4.79 14.95 -17.23
CA ASP A 42 4.88 16.40 -17.05
C ASP A 42 6.35 16.85 -16.93
N TYR A 43 7.13 16.15 -16.11
CA TYR A 43 8.56 16.42 -15.92
C TYR A 43 9.35 16.31 -17.23
N SER A 44 9.10 15.27 -18.01
CA SER A 44 9.73 15.06 -19.32
C SER A 44 9.37 16.15 -20.31
N THR A 45 8.10 16.59 -20.32
CA THR A 45 7.63 17.67 -21.17
C THR A 45 8.29 19.01 -20.81
N LEU A 46 8.37 19.35 -19.54
CA LEU A 46 9.04 20.56 -19.05
C LEU A 46 10.53 20.56 -19.38
N SER A 47 11.20 19.41 -19.24
CA SER A 47 12.61 19.23 -19.58
C SER A 47 12.87 19.41 -21.09
N ALA A 48 11.98 18.90 -21.93
CA ALA A 48 12.06 19.06 -23.40
C ALA A 48 11.88 20.53 -23.83
N VAL A 49 10.92 21.25 -23.21
CA VAL A 49 10.72 22.70 -23.45
C VAL A 49 11.95 23.51 -23.04
N GLN A 50 12.61 23.17 -21.96
CA GLN A 50 13.84 23.85 -21.53
C GLN A 50 14.99 23.62 -22.50
N TYR A 51 15.13 22.41 -23.03
CA TYR A 51 16.17 22.08 -24.02
C TYR A 51 15.95 22.78 -25.36
N ASP A 52 14.71 22.87 -25.84
CA ASP A 52 14.37 23.59 -27.08
C ASP A 52 14.66 25.10 -26.98
N LYS A 53 14.43 25.71 -25.82
CA LYS A 53 14.74 27.12 -25.57
C LYS A 53 16.23 27.42 -25.56
N ASP A 54 17.05 26.50 -25.06
CA ASP A 54 18.52 26.64 -25.08
C ASP A 54 19.10 26.56 -26.51
N SER A 55 18.39 25.94 -27.45
CA SER A 55 18.79 25.79 -28.85
C SER A 55 18.35 26.94 -29.78
N LEU A 56 17.36 27.72 -29.41
CA LEU A 56 16.82 28.85 -30.17
C LEU A 56 17.39 30.19 -29.71
N SER A 57 18.49 30.54 -30.36
CA SER A 57 19.12 31.87 -30.56
C SER A 57 18.68 33.14 -29.82
N LYS A 58 19.61 33.73 -29.26
CA LYS A 58 20.13 35.10 -28.93
C LYS A 58 19.28 36.37 -29.27
N THR A 59 18.07 36.33 -29.78
CA THR A 59 17.41 37.54 -30.32
C THR A 59 16.21 38.07 -29.51
N TYR A 60 15.73 37.36 -28.50
CA TYR A 60 14.64 37.81 -27.63
C TYR A 60 14.99 37.73 -26.14
N LYS A 61 15.86 38.61 -25.68
CA LYS A 61 16.41 38.55 -24.32
C LYS A 61 15.51 39.09 -23.19
N PHE A 62 14.38 39.73 -23.45
CA PHE A 62 13.64 40.45 -22.40
C PHE A 62 12.36 39.77 -21.92
N SER A 63 11.75 38.87 -22.72
CA SER A 63 10.58 38.09 -22.30
C SER A 63 10.93 36.74 -21.66
N SER A 64 12.14 36.27 -21.88
CA SER A 64 12.58 34.91 -21.60
C SER A 64 12.95 34.63 -20.13
N GLU A 65 13.45 35.62 -19.39
CA GLU A 65 13.93 35.38 -18.00
C GLU A 65 12.82 35.03 -17.01
N VAL A 66 11.63 35.61 -17.16
CA VAL A 66 10.47 35.33 -16.28
C VAL A 66 9.87 33.98 -16.65
N GLU A 67 9.72 33.68 -17.93
CA GLU A 67 9.24 32.38 -18.42
C GLU A 67 10.22 31.24 -18.03
N ASP A 68 11.51 31.46 -18.16
CA ASP A 68 12.54 30.48 -17.80
C ASP A 68 12.56 30.23 -16.30
N LYS A 69 12.35 31.27 -15.46
CA LYS A 69 12.21 31.11 -14.00
C LYS A 69 10.94 30.35 -13.62
N VAL A 70 9.82 30.62 -14.29
CA VAL A 70 8.55 29.90 -14.05
C VAL A 70 8.68 28.43 -14.45
N ILE A 71 9.22 28.13 -15.62
CA ILE A 71 9.43 26.75 -16.10
C ILE A 71 10.37 26.01 -15.17
N LYS A 72 11.45 26.62 -14.71
CA LYS A 72 12.38 26.01 -13.76
C LYS A 72 11.70 25.74 -12.41
N LEU A 73 10.88 26.66 -11.91
CA LEU A 73 10.13 26.48 -10.67
C LEU A 73 9.13 25.32 -10.80
N ASP A 74 8.39 25.25 -11.90
CA ASP A 74 7.44 24.17 -12.17
C ASP A 74 8.15 22.81 -12.29
N HIS A 75 9.31 22.77 -12.92
CA HIS A 75 10.15 21.59 -13.03
C HIS A 75 10.65 21.11 -11.65
N ASP A 76 11.12 22.02 -10.81
CA ASP A 76 11.58 21.73 -9.46
C ASP A 76 10.43 21.25 -8.57
N ASN A 77 9.26 21.89 -8.66
CA ASN A 77 8.06 21.46 -7.95
C ASN A 77 7.60 20.07 -8.37
N THR A 78 7.62 19.77 -9.66
CA THR A 78 7.27 18.45 -10.19
C THR A 78 8.25 17.37 -9.70
N ALA A 79 9.54 17.68 -9.63
CA ALA A 79 10.55 16.77 -9.08
C ALA A 79 10.32 16.49 -7.59
N GLU A 80 9.95 17.49 -6.80
CA GLU A 80 9.61 17.31 -5.37
C GLU A 80 8.32 16.49 -5.19
N GLU A 81 7.30 16.74 -5.99
CA GLU A 81 6.06 15.93 -5.99
C GLU A 81 6.34 14.47 -6.32
N LEU A 82 7.19 14.20 -7.31
CA LEU A 82 7.60 12.84 -7.66
C LEU A 82 8.29 12.13 -6.48
N LYS A 83 9.20 12.80 -5.80
CA LYS A 83 9.86 12.25 -4.59
C LYS A 83 8.84 11.93 -3.49
N TYR A 84 7.89 12.83 -3.27
CA TYR A 84 6.82 12.62 -2.30
C TYR A 84 5.95 11.40 -2.65
N LEU A 85 5.51 11.28 -3.90
CA LEU A 85 4.71 10.16 -4.39
C LEU A 85 5.45 8.83 -4.28
N GLN A 86 6.74 8.80 -4.64
CA GLN A 86 7.58 7.62 -4.51
C GLN A 86 7.74 7.18 -3.04
N ALA A 87 7.97 8.12 -2.12
CA ALA A 87 8.05 7.83 -0.69
C ALA A 87 6.71 7.32 -0.14
N LYS A 88 5.60 7.91 -0.56
CA LYS A 88 4.25 7.47 -0.20
C LYS A 88 3.94 6.07 -0.71
N LYS A 89 4.31 5.78 -1.96
CA LYS A 89 4.21 4.43 -2.54
C LYS A 89 5.01 3.43 -1.72
N ARG A 90 6.30 3.71 -1.46
CA ARG A 90 7.18 2.82 -0.70
C ARG A 90 6.65 2.53 0.71
N SER A 91 6.12 3.53 1.39
CA SER A 91 5.50 3.34 2.71
C SER A 91 4.34 2.33 2.69
N LYS A 92 3.52 2.37 1.63
CA LYS A 92 2.40 1.41 1.46
C LYS A 92 2.87 0.03 1.04
N GLU A 93 3.88 -0.05 0.20
CA GLU A 93 4.51 -1.33 -0.19
C GLU A 93 5.09 -2.05 1.03
N ILE A 94 5.75 -1.34 1.94
CA ILE A 94 6.25 -1.90 3.19
C ILE A 94 5.11 -2.48 4.04
N GLN A 95 3.96 -1.81 4.09
CA GLN A 95 2.78 -2.35 4.79
C GLN A 95 2.28 -3.65 4.14
N ILE A 96 2.23 -3.71 2.81
CA ILE A 96 1.89 -4.94 2.07
C ILE A 96 2.91 -6.05 2.36
N GLU A 97 4.21 -5.76 2.28
CA GLU A 97 5.27 -6.73 2.58
C GLU A 97 5.14 -7.31 4.00
N ARG A 98 4.79 -6.49 5.00
CA ARG A 98 4.52 -6.95 6.36
C ARG A 98 3.34 -7.93 6.43
N ILE A 99 2.27 -7.66 5.70
CA ILE A 99 1.10 -8.54 5.63
C ILE A 99 1.46 -9.84 4.90
N ASP A 100 2.18 -9.75 3.80
CA ASP A 100 2.65 -10.95 3.06
C ASP A 100 3.56 -11.82 3.92
N ASN A 101 4.43 -11.21 4.73
CA ASN A 101 5.26 -11.92 5.71
C ASN A 101 4.40 -12.62 6.78
N MET A 102 3.34 -11.97 7.26
CA MET A 102 2.39 -12.60 8.18
C MET A 102 1.71 -13.83 7.54
N LEU A 103 1.30 -13.73 6.29
CA LEU A 103 0.67 -14.84 5.58
C LEU A 103 1.64 -15.99 5.32
N SER A 104 2.92 -15.71 5.16
CA SER A 104 3.95 -16.71 4.87
C SER A 104 4.16 -17.74 5.99
N VAL A 105 3.82 -17.42 7.24
CA VAL A 105 3.93 -18.34 8.38
C VAL A 105 2.70 -19.22 8.56
N LEU A 106 1.65 -19.02 7.75
CA LEU A 106 0.41 -19.77 7.81
C LEU A 106 0.47 -20.96 6.86
N ASN A 107 -0.21 -22.06 7.27
CA ASN A 107 -0.45 -23.16 6.33
C ASN A 107 -1.54 -22.78 5.31
N GLU A 108 -1.74 -23.62 4.29
CA GLU A 108 -2.68 -23.33 3.19
C GLU A 108 -4.12 -23.12 3.67
N ASP A 109 -4.60 -23.93 4.63
CA ASP A 109 -5.97 -23.81 5.15
C ASP A 109 -6.16 -22.56 6.00
N GLU A 110 -5.16 -22.23 6.83
CA GLU A 110 -5.14 -21.00 7.63
C GLU A 110 -5.10 -19.75 6.74
N LYS A 111 -4.26 -19.78 5.72
CA LYS A 111 -4.14 -18.70 4.75
C LYS A 111 -5.45 -18.48 4.00
N LYS A 112 -6.09 -19.54 3.51
CA LYS A 112 -7.40 -19.46 2.86
C LYS A 112 -8.46 -18.84 3.76
N LEU A 113 -8.51 -19.24 5.04
CA LEU A 113 -9.45 -18.65 5.99
C LEU A 113 -9.23 -17.14 6.16
N ILE A 114 -7.98 -16.71 6.33
CA ILE A 114 -7.64 -15.29 6.48
C ILE A 114 -7.97 -14.52 5.20
N GLU A 115 -7.61 -15.01 4.03
CA GLU A 115 -7.90 -14.37 2.76
C GLU A 115 -9.41 -14.24 2.52
N MET A 116 -10.18 -15.30 2.68
CA MET A 116 -11.63 -15.26 2.52
C MET A 116 -12.29 -14.29 3.50
N ARG A 117 -11.86 -14.30 4.75
CA ARG A 117 -12.47 -13.46 5.78
C ARG A 117 -12.11 -11.99 5.68
N TYR A 118 -10.81 -11.68 5.50
CA TYR A 118 -10.31 -10.31 5.59
C TYR A 118 -10.13 -9.64 4.23
N PHE A 119 -9.75 -10.39 3.20
CA PHE A 119 -9.53 -9.82 1.87
C PHE A 119 -10.81 -9.82 1.04
N ASP A 120 -11.56 -10.91 1.08
CA ASP A 120 -12.79 -11.07 0.30
C ASP A 120 -14.06 -10.73 1.10
N ASN A 121 -13.92 -10.51 2.41
CA ASN A 121 -14.99 -10.13 3.32
C ASN A 121 -16.15 -11.15 3.34
N ILE A 122 -15.85 -12.43 3.15
CA ILE A 122 -16.84 -13.51 3.10
C ILE A 122 -17.35 -13.80 4.52
N PRO A 123 -18.67 -13.91 4.73
CA PRO A 123 -19.24 -14.29 6.02
C PRO A 123 -18.80 -15.72 6.43
N TYR A 124 -18.68 -15.94 7.74
CA TYR A 124 -18.29 -17.28 8.26
C TYR A 124 -19.21 -18.41 7.83
N LYS A 125 -20.48 -18.13 7.64
CA LYS A 125 -21.43 -19.10 7.13
C LYS A 125 -21.01 -19.65 5.77
N ASP A 126 -20.65 -18.77 4.87
CA ASP A 126 -20.24 -19.13 3.50
C ASP A 126 -18.85 -19.77 3.48
N ILE A 127 -17.92 -19.28 4.32
CA ILE A 127 -16.59 -19.91 4.48
C ILE A 127 -16.74 -21.34 5.04
N ALA A 128 -17.66 -21.54 5.98
CA ALA A 128 -17.97 -22.85 6.56
C ALA A 128 -18.40 -23.85 5.49
N ASP A 129 -19.25 -23.42 4.57
CA ASP A 129 -19.72 -24.23 3.44
C ASP A 129 -18.58 -24.54 2.48
N ILE A 130 -17.74 -23.56 2.13
CA ILE A 130 -16.61 -23.72 1.21
C ILE A 130 -15.54 -24.67 1.78
N LEU A 131 -15.20 -24.51 3.06
CA LEU A 131 -14.13 -25.28 3.71
C LEU A 131 -14.64 -26.57 4.37
N CYS A 132 -15.92 -26.85 4.33
CA CYS A 132 -16.56 -28.00 4.99
C CYS A 132 -16.21 -28.08 6.50
N LYS A 133 -16.27 -26.95 7.18
CA LYS A 133 -16.02 -26.78 8.63
C LYS A 133 -17.14 -26.01 9.29
N SER A 134 -17.29 -26.12 10.62
CA SER A 134 -18.27 -25.31 11.33
C SER A 134 -17.84 -23.85 11.45
N ALA A 135 -18.78 -22.93 11.42
CA ALA A 135 -18.51 -21.50 11.60
C ALA A 135 -17.83 -21.21 12.95
N SER A 136 -18.26 -21.89 14.02
CA SER A 136 -17.65 -21.74 15.35
C SER A 136 -16.18 -22.17 15.35
N TRP A 137 -15.87 -23.28 14.71
CA TRP A 137 -14.50 -23.78 14.60
C TRP A 137 -13.62 -22.80 13.81
N LEU A 138 -14.12 -22.22 12.73
CA LEU A 138 -13.40 -21.23 11.93
C LEU A 138 -13.13 -19.95 12.72
N GLN A 139 -14.08 -19.50 13.53
CA GLN A 139 -13.87 -18.33 14.42
C GLN A 139 -12.80 -18.60 15.48
N GLU A 140 -12.79 -19.79 16.08
CA GLU A 140 -11.76 -20.21 17.03
C GLU A 140 -10.38 -20.33 16.35
N LEU A 141 -10.32 -20.91 15.15
CA LEU A 141 -9.10 -21.03 14.38
C LEU A 141 -8.54 -19.64 14.04
N ARG A 142 -9.36 -18.71 13.55
CA ARG A 142 -8.96 -17.33 13.32
C ARG A 142 -8.33 -16.70 14.55
N LYS A 143 -8.98 -16.82 15.70
CA LYS A 143 -8.44 -16.30 16.96
C LYS A 143 -7.07 -16.89 17.29
N LYS A 144 -6.91 -18.20 17.15
CA LYS A 144 -5.63 -18.87 17.38
C LYS A 144 -4.55 -18.36 16.40
N ILE A 145 -4.88 -18.22 15.14
CA ILE A 145 -3.94 -17.71 14.12
C ILE A 145 -3.44 -16.31 14.52
N ILE A 146 -4.35 -15.40 14.82
CA ILE A 146 -3.98 -14.01 15.15
C ILE A 146 -3.15 -13.96 16.43
N ILE A 147 -3.59 -14.64 17.50
CA ILE A 147 -2.94 -14.57 18.80
C ILE A 147 -1.61 -15.31 18.81
N GLN A 148 -1.54 -16.50 18.24
CA GLN A 148 -0.38 -17.38 18.38
C GLN A 148 0.66 -17.23 17.27
N LYS A 149 0.25 -16.78 16.08
CA LYS A 149 1.14 -16.68 14.92
C LYS A 149 1.40 -15.26 14.45
N LEU A 150 0.39 -14.39 14.42
CA LEU A 150 0.52 -13.05 13.84
C LEU A 150 0.96 -11.99 14.85
N ILE A 151 0.37 -11.96 16.04
CA ILE A 151 0.78 -11.01 17.09
C ILE A 151 2.27 -11.15 17.44
N PRO A 152 2.86 -12.34 17.62
CA PRO A 152 4.28 -12.48 17.92
C PRO A 152 5.20 -11.89 16.85
N LEU A 153 4.75 -11.76 15.61
CA LEU A 153 5.51 -11.09 14.54
C LEU A 153 5.50 -9.56 14.64
N MET A 154 4.59 -9.01 15.45
CA MET A 154 4.46 -7.57 15.70
C MET A 154 5.21 -7.13 16.95
N GLU A 155 5.52 -8.08 17.84
CA GLU A 155 6.24 -7.85 19.08
C GLU A 155 7.74 -8.03 18.81
N ASN A 156 8.45 -6.93 18.58
CA ASN A 156 9.93 -6.88 18.54
C ASN A 156 10.45 -6.21 19.80
#